data_6fbb8c5d612767bcc78678f44436d1e4
#
_entry.id   6fbb8c5d612767bcc78678f44436d1e4
#
_cell.length_a   1.000
_cell.length_b   1.000
_cell.length_c   1.000
_cell.angle_alpha   90.00
_cell.angle_beta   90.00
_cell.angle_gamma   90.00
#
_symmetry.space_group_name_H-M   'P 1'
#
loop_
_entity.id
_entity.type
_entity.pdbx_description
1 polymer ?
#
loop_
_entity_poly.entity_id
_entity_poly.type
_entity_poly.pdbx_seq_one_letter_code
_entity_poly.pdbx_strand_id
1 'polypeptide(L)'
;MCKQRLITKALAASSVGMLVTCALVVASGTAHLPVNGTIWVANRGSHSVRGFDAATGEVVTTIAMAPNSQPGDLAYAKGKLYVAEEFGTPPAIAIVDPAAGMVVQRLFLPLGSRPHHVHASAGGNMVAVGLFGTDLVAVVDTHDDTVLGLWDSNPLTSNGRVHAGVFSKDGNTLYLASDASNELISLDPRTGNVFWRMSVPGVHELAVTHDGKRAYVSRRTANRLAVVDLESQTYEDVLTLVLPDTLRLSADEKLLTVGLRTAPAQLAVVDTQTFAFDIVNLSEAGETTTVAGHQWTSPSGRYTFAAYEGGTKPGVAVVDHRAVNEVVQRLAYPGRPHGVDRARP
;
A
#
# COMPACT_ATOMS: atom_id res chain seq x y z
N MET A 1 51.00 23.78 59.41
CA MET A 1 50.57 24.98 60.18
C MET A 1 49.85 25.90 59.21
N CYS A 2 48.79 26.43 59.75
CA CYS A 2 48.02 27.57 59.29
C CYS A 2 47.14 27.48 58.06
N LYS A 3 45.88 27.42 58.36
CA LYS A 3 44.70 27.60 57.51
C LYS A 3 44.62 29.04 56.99
N GLN A 4 44.10 29.23 55.80
CA GLN A 4 43.23 30.37 55.54
C GLN A 4 42.19 30.02 54.48
N ARG A 5 40.92 30.22 54.87
CA ARG A 5 39.74 30.22 54.05
C ARG A 5 39.67 31.53 53.22
N LEU A 6 39.26 31.43 51.98
CA LEU A 6 38.74 32.59 51.29
C LEU A 6 37.37 32.21 50.66
N ILE A 7 36.40 33.00 51.11
CA ILE A 7 35.02 33.05 50.62
C ILE A 7 35.03 33.85 49.33
N THR A 8 34.50 33.35 48.26
CA THR A 8 34.24 34.15 47.06
C THR A 8 32.76 34.09 46.71
N LYS A 9 32.20 35.25 46.60
CA LYS A 9 30.78 35.52 46.33
C LYS A 9 30.36 35.06 44.94
N ALA A 10 29.15 34.53 44.88
CA ALA A 10 28.44 34.27 43.65
C ALA A 10 28.06 35.58 42.96
N LEU A 11 28.44 35.74 41.71
CA LEU A 11 27.84 36.71 40.79
C LEU A 11 26.92 35.93 39.85
N ALA A 12 25.62 36.21 39.95
CA ALA A 12 24.64 35.76 39.02
C ALA A 12 24.79 36.55 37.71
N ALA A 13 25.19 35.87 36.64
CA ALA A 13 25.07 36.39 35.28
C ALA A 13 23.84 35.77 34.63
N SER A 14 22.82 36.61 34.42
CA SER A 14 21.64 36.28 33.61
C SER A 14 22.06 36.23 32.15
N SER A 15 22.19 35.02 31.61
CA SER A 15 22.28 34.81 30.18
C SER A 15 20.86 34.72 29.59
N VAL A 16 20.45 35.79 28.92
CA VAL A 16 19.31 35.78 28.00
C VAL A 16 19.66 34.89 26.87
N GLY A 17 19.14 33.65 26.89
CA GLY A 17 19.25 32.72 25.79
C GLY A 17 18.38 33.19 24.64
N MET A 18 19.00 33.73 23.61
CA MET A 18 18.40 34.03 22.32
C MET A 18 18.05 32.69 21.64
N LEU A 19 16.78 32.27 21.72
CA LEU A 19 16.28 31.15 20.90
C LEU A 19 16.34 31.60 19.44
N VAL A 20 17.34 31.13 18.71
CA VAL A 20 17.35 31.19 17.27
C VAL A 20 16.39 30.10 16.79
N THR A 21 15.13 30.44 16.57
CA THR A 21 14.23 29.61 15.78
C THR A 21 14.73 29.63 14.36
N CYS A 22 15.47 28.58 13.97
CA CYS A 22 15.78 28.34 12.58
C CYS A 22 14.46 27.92 11.91
N ALA A 23 13.71 28.90 11.38
CA ALA A 23 12.64 28.62 10.46
C ALA A 23 13.29 27.99 9.20
N LEU A 24 13.16 26.68 9.06
CA LEU A 24 13.44 26.02 7.79
C LEU A 24 12.45 26.58 6.78
N VAL A 25 12.88 27.55 6.00
CA VAL A 25 12.19 27.94 4.78
C VAL A 25 12.37 26.76 3.85
N VAL A 26 11.37 25.89 3.80
CA VAL A 26 11.26 24.89 2.73
C VAL A 26 11.09 25.69 1.45
N ALA A 27 12.17 25.85 0.72
CA ALA A 27 12.12 26.37 -0.62
C ALA A 27 11.17 25.46 -1.40
N SER A 28 10.13 26.03 -1.98
CA SER A 28 9.19 25.37 -2.91
C SER A 28 9.84 25.14 -4.27
N GLY A 29 11.01 24.53 -4.27
CA GLY A 29 11.61 23.89 -5.42
C GLY A 29 11.14 22.45 -5.43
N THR A 30 10.48 22.01 -6.49
CA THR A 30 10.16 20.59 -6.70
C THR A 30 11.45 19.79 -6.60
N ALA A 31 11.60 19.06 -5.48
CA ALA A 31 12.77 18.20 -5.30
C ALA A 31 12.73 17.13 -6.40
N HIS A 32 13.73 17.14 -7.28
CA HIS A 32 13.83 16.14 -8.33
C HIS A 32 14.30 14.83 -7.71
N LEU A 33 13.39 13.87 -7.56
CA LEU A 33 13.71 12.56 -6.98
C LEU A 33 14.40 11.67 -8.02
N PRO A 34 15.40 10.87 -7.68
CA PRO A 34 16.04 9.92 -8.59
C PRO A 34 15.17 8.65 -8.75
N VAL A 35 13.92 8.85 -9.12
CA VAL A 35 12.94 7.79 -9.40
C VAL A 35 12.34 8.07 -10.77
N ASN A 36 12.56 7.19 -11.73
CA ASN A 36 12.04 7.37 -13.10
C ASN A 36 10.69 6.68 -13.27
N GLY A 37 9.90 7.16 -14.23
CA GLY A 37 8.63 6.58 -14.62
C GLY A 37 7.42 7.29 -14.01
N THR A 38 6.24 6.72 -14.20
CA THR A 38 4.97 7.32 -13.77
C THR A 38 4.42 6.55 -12.57
N ILE A 39 4.09 7.27 -11.50
CA ILE A 39 3.31 6.75 -10.38
C ILE A 39 1.84 6.91 -10.71
N TRP A 40 1.11 5.81 -10.73
CA TRP A 40 -0.31 5.79 -10.99
C TRP A 40 -1.10 5.67 -9.69
N VAL A 41 -2.14 6.48 -9.56
CA VAL A 41 -2.94 6.57 -8.34
C VAL A 41 -4.41 6.48 -8.71
N ALA A 42 -5.10 5.48 -8.14
CA ALA A 42 -6.55 5.35 -8.22
C ALA A 42 -7.20 6.27 -7.17
N ASN A 43 -8.27 6.98 -7.56
CA ASN A 43 -8.95 7.91 -6.67
C ASN A 43 -10.47 7.67 -6.69
N ARG A 44 -10.96 7.14 -5.60
CA ARG A 44 -12.38 6.84 -5.38
C ARG A 44 -13.27 8.06 -5.46
N GLY A 45 -12.81 9.20 -4.92
CA GLY A 45 -13.63 10.41 -4.80
C GLY A 45 -13.78 11.17 -6.11
N SER A 46 -12.79 11.12 -7.01
CA SER A 46 -12.82 11.80 -8.31
C SER A 46 -13.15 10.85 -9.46
N HIS A 47 -13.39 9.57 -9.20
CA HIS A 47 -13.65 8.55 -10.24
C HIS A 47 -12.62 8.61 -11.37
N SER A 48 -11.35 8.64 -11.01
CA SER A 48 -10.25 8.80 -11.98
C SER A 48 -9.00 8.07 -11.54
N VAL A 49 -8.14 7.81 -12.51
CA VAL A 49 -6.75 7.40 -12.30
C VAL A 49 -5.84 8.52 -12.76
N ARG A 50 -4.84 8.89 -11.96
CA ARG A 50 -3.88 9.94 -12.31
C ARG A 50 -2.47 9.41 -12.33
N GLY A 51 -1.74 9.78 -13.38
CA GLY A 51 -0.30 9.57 -13.50
C GLY A 51 0.46 10.80 -13.03
N PHE A 52 1.46 10.59 -12.16
CA PHE A 52 2.42 11.60 -11.74
C PHE A 52 3.81 11.18 -12.22
N ASP A 53 4.59 12.12 -12.75
CA ASP A 53 6.02 11.89 -12.94
C ASP A 53 6.68 11.61 -11.58
N ALA A 54 7.35 10.47 -11.47
CA ALA A 54 7.90 10.03 -10.19
C ALA A 54 9.07 10.90 -9.70
N ALA A 55 9.77 11.58 -10.60
CA ALA A 55 10.90 12.43 -10.28
C ALA A 55 10.47 13.83 -9.84
N THR A 56 9.48 14.42 -10.52
CA THR A 56 9.07 15.81 -10.31
C THR A 56 7.78 15.93 -9.49
N GLY A 57 6.95 14.89 -9.49
CA GLY A 57 5.61 14.91 -8.90
C GLY A 57 4.58 15.67 -9.74
N GLU A 58 4.94 16.10 -10.95
CA GLU A 58 4.00 16.75 -11.84
C GLU A 58 2.96 15.79 -12.40
N VAL A 59 1.76 16.28 -12.63
CA VAL A 59 0.69 15.49 -13.24
C VAL A 59 1.00 15.26 -14.71
N VAL A 60 1.18 14.00 -15.09
CA VAL A 60 1.37 13.59 -16.50
C VAL A 60 0.03 13.51 -17.21
N THR A 61 -0.94 12.86 -16.59
CA THR A 61 -2.29 12.69 -17.17
C THR A 61 -3.32 12.36 -16.10
N THR A 62 -4.58 12.58 -16.43
CA THR A 62 -5.72 12.14 -15.61
C THR A 62 -6.72 11.43 -16.51
N ILE A 63 -7.04 10.19 -16.18
CA ILE A 63 -7.91 9.30 -16.94
C ILE A 63 -9.23 9.15 -16.18
N ALA A 64 -10.33 9.56 -16.80
CA ALA A 64 -11.66 9.40 -16.24
C ALA A 64 -12.07 7.92 -16.29
N MET A 65 -12.58 7.42 -15.18
CA MET A 65 -13.16 6.10 -15.05
C MET A 65 -14.70 6.18 -15.23
N ALA A 66 -15.38 5.05 -15.14
CA ALA A 66 -16.84 5.06 -15.22
C ALA A 66 -17.45 5.93 -14.11
N PRO A 67 -18.56 6.63 -14.38
CA PRO A 67 -19.25 7.39 -13.35
C PRO A 67 -19.59 6.50 -12.13
N ASN A 68 -19.37 7.00 -10.95
CA ASN A 68 -19.62 6.31 -9.67
C ASN A 68 -18.82 5.00 -9.46
N SER A 69 -17.84 4.69 -10.32
CA SER A 69 -17.06 3.44 -10.23
C SER A 69 -16.18 3.36 -8.98
N GLN A 70 -15.77 4.50 -8.43
CA GLN A 70 -14.87 4.59 -7.27
C GLN A 70 -13.66 3.65 -7.40
N PRO A 71 -12.72 3.91 -8.34
CA PRO A 71 -11.54 3.07 -8.51
C PRO A 71 -10.78 2.97 -7.20
N GLY A 72 -10.68 1.76 -6.65
CA GLY A 72 -10.10 1.50 -5.33
C GLY A 72 -8.61 1.20 -5.39
N ASP A 73 -8.20 0.37 -6.34
CA ASP A 73 -6.81 -0.05 -6.48
C ASP A 73 -6.47 -0.32 -7.95
N LEU A 74 -5.18 -0.44 -8.23
CA LEU A 74 -4.67 -0.72 -9.56
C LEU A 74 -3.33 -1.45 -9.52
N ALA A 75 -3.04 -2.20 -10.58
CA ALA A 75 -1.71 -2.77 -10.82
C ALA A 75 -1.27 -2.55 -12.26
N TYR A 76 0.03 -2.30 -12.45
CA TYR A 76 0.63 -2.20 -13.78
C TYR A 76 1.18 -3.56 -14.23
N ALA A 77 0.74 -4.01 -15.39
CA ALA A 77 1.23 -5.24 -16.02
C ALA A 77 1.24 -5.11 -17.55
N LYS A 78 2.32 -5.56 -18.20
CA LYS A 78 2.45 -5.63 -19.67
C LYS A 78 2.03 -4.35 -20.42
N GLY A 79 2.39 -3.18 -19.89
CA GLY A 79 2.10 -1.90 -20.54
C GLY A 79 0.71 -1.33 -20.24
N LYS A 80 -0.10 -2.00 -19.45
CA LYS A 80 -1.47 -1.61 -19.11
C LYS A 80 -1.66 -1.45 -17.61
N LEU A 81 -2.71 -0.72 -17.21
CA LEU A 81 -3.18 -0.68 -15.83
C LEU A 81 -4.47 -1.50 -15.72
N TYR A 82 -4.55 -2.33 -14.73
CA TYR A 82 -5.75 -3.07 -14.33
C TYR A 82 -6.31 -2.40 -13.10
N VAL A 83 -7.50 -1.84 -13.21
CA VAL A 83 -8.09 -0.96 -12.19
C VAL A 83 -9.37 -1.58 -11.65
N ALA A 84 -9.45 -1.76 -10.34
CA ALA A 84 -10.66 -2.22 -9.66
C ALA A 84 -11.70 -1.09 -9.59
N GLU A 85 -12.78 -1.17 -10.36
CA GLU A 85 -13.94 -0.26 -10.28
C GLU A 85 -14.91 -0.79 -9.20
N GLU A 86 -14.61 -0.44 -7.92
CA GLU A 86 -15.16 -1.09 -6.73
C GLU A 86 -16.70 -1.00 -6.62
N PHE A 87 -17.28 0.13 -7.02
CA PHE A 87 -18.71 0.42 -6.92
C PHE A 87 -19.37 0.65 -8.28
N GLY A 88 -18.72 0.25 -9.36
CA GLY A 88 -19.30 0.27 -10.70
C GLY A 88 -20.60 -0.57 -10.78
N THR A 89 -21.50 -0.18 -11.66
CA THR A 89 -22.73 -0.95 -11.91
C THR A 89 -22.87 -1.18 -13.41
N PRO A 90 -22.53 -2.38 -13.90
CA PRO A 90 -21.98 -3.54 -13.17
C PRO A 90 -20.55 -3.30 -12.66
N PRO A 91 -20.09 -4.03 -11.61
CA PRO A 91 -18.70 -3.96 -11.16
C PRO A 91 -17.77 -4.50 -12.23
N ALA A 92 -16.56 -3.94 -12.32
CA ALA A 92 -15.64 -4.29 -13.40
C ALA A 92 -14.17 -4.17 -12.97
N ILE A 93 -13.30 -4.85 -13.71
CA ILE A 93 -11.88 -4.53 -13.79
C ILE A 93 -11.71 -3.74 -15.08
N ALA A 94 -11.36 -2.47 -14.97
CA ALA A 94 -11.07 -1.64 -16.15
C ALA A 94 -9.62 -1.82 -16.58
N ILE A 95 -9.41 -2.02 -17.87
CA ILE A 95 -8.09 -2.09 -18.49
C ILE A 95 -7.82 -0.76 -19.15
N VAL A 96 -6.74 -0.12 -18.74
CA VAL A 96 -6.35 1.22 -19.16
C VAL A 96 -5.06 1.14 -19.95
N ASP A 97 -5.04 1.78 -21.12
CA ASP A 97 -3.79 2.08 -21.81
C ASP A 97 -3.25 3.41 -21.28
N PRO A 98 -2.17 3.40 -20.50
CA PRO A 98 -1.61 4.60 -19.91
C PRO A 98 -0.94 5.53 -20.96
N ALA A 99 -0.47 4.98 -22.10
CA ALA A 99 0.12 5.76 -23.16
C ALA A 99 -0.94 6.49 -23.99
N ALA A 100 -2.07 5.81 -24.24
CA ALA A 100 -3.23 6.43 -24.90
C ALA A 100 -4.05 7.31 -23.94
N GLY A 101 -3.86 7.17 -22.62
CA GLY A 101 -4.59 7.94 -21.62
C GLY A 101 -6.07 7.59 -21.54
N MET A 102 -6.45 6.34 -21.80
CA MET A 102 -7.86 5.92 -21.86
C MET A 102 -8.13 4.50 -21.40
N VAL A 103 -9.36 4.25 -21.00
CA VAL A 103 -9.87 2.88 -20.76
C VAL A 103 -10.09 2.21 -22.11
N VAL A 104 -9.44 1.06 -22.32
CA VAL A 104 -9.54 0.28 -23.57
C VAL A 104 -10.51 -0.88 -23.48
N GLN A 105 -10.74 -1.41 -22.26
CA GLN A 105 -11.64 -2.54 -22.04
C GLN A 105 -12.20 -2.55 -20.61
N ARG A 106 -13.32 -3.20 -20.38
CA ARG A 106 -13.83 -3.55 -19.06
C ARG A 106 -14.17 -5.03 -19.00
N LEU A 107 -13.64 -5.70 -18.02
CA LEU A 107 -14.00 -7.08 -17.67
C LEU A 107 -15.09 -7.00 -16.60
N PHE A 108 -16.33 -7.24 -17.01
CA PHE A 108 -17.47 -7.18 -16.09
C PHE A 108 -17.49 -8.38 -15.17
N LEU A 109 -17.83 -8.14 -13.91
CA LEU A 109 -17.84 -9.11 -12.84
C LEU A 109 -19.28 -9.35 -12.36
N PRO A 110 -19.55 -10.45 -11.65
CA PRO A 110 -20.86 -10.70 -11.05
C PRO A 110 -21.32 -9.54 -10.16
N LEU A 111 -22.60 -9.27 -10.13
CA LEU A 111 -23.17 -8.22 -9.28
C LEU A 111 -22.83 -8.47 -7.81
N GLY A 112 -22.47 -7.41 -7.09
CA GLY A 112 -22.07 -7.48 -5.69
C GLY A 112 -20.61 -7.83 -5.45
N SER A 113 -19.81 -8.13 -6.49
CA SER A 113 -18.40 -8.55 -6.36
C SER A 113 -17.52 -7.55 -5.61
N ARG A 114 -17.69 -6.24 -5.81
CA ARG A 114 -16.84 -5.20 -5.23
C ARG A 114 -15.33 -5.49 -5.41
N PRO A 115 -14.79 -5.44 -6.65
CA PRO A 115 -13.37 -5.62 -6.89
C PRO A 115 -12.58 -4.58 -6.07
N HIS A 116 -11.55 -5.03 -5.33
CA HIS A 116 -10.92 -4.19 -4.32
C HIS A 116 -9.40 -4.11 -4.51
N HIS A 117 -8.63 -5.08 -4.04
CA HIS A 117 -7.19 -5.07 -4.21
C HIS A 117 -6.77 -5.72 -5.52
N VAL A 118 -5.75 -5.14 -6.17
CA VAL A 118 -5.23 -5.58 -7.46
C VAL A 118 -3.73 -5.84 -7.35
N HIS A 119 -3.30 -7.06 -7.67
CA HIS A 119 -1.89 -7.43 -7.67
C HIS A 119 -1.50 -8.12 -8.96
N ALA A 120 -0.42 -7.65 -9.58
CA ALA A 120 0.18 -8.32 -10.73
C ALA A 120 1.20 -9.38 -10.29
N SER A 121 1.26 -10.50 -11.00
CA SER A 121 2.35 -11.47 -10.87
C SER A 121 3.70 -10.82 -11.24
N ALA A 122 4.81 -11.35 -10.74
CA ALA A 122 6.14 -10.76 -10.95
C ALA A 122 6.52 -10.61 -12.43
N GLY A 123 6.08 -11.54 -13.28
CA GLY A 123 6.25 -11.47 -14.74
C GLY A 123 5.19 -10.63 -15.45
N GLY A 124 4.18 -10.15 -14.74
CA GLY A 124 3.05 -9.40 -15.28
C GLY A 124 2.12 -10.22 -16.17
N ASN A 125 2.20 -11.55 -16.17
CA ASN A 125 1.37 -12.41 -17.03
C ASN A 125 -0.05 -12.63 -16.47
N MET A 126 -0.23 -12.39 -15.19
CA MET A 126 -1.52 -12.50 -14.51
C MET A 126 -1.72 -11.33 -13.58
N VAL A 127 -2.98 -10.97 -13.36
CA VAL A 127 -3.43 -10.02 -12.35
C VAL A 127 -4.50 -10.69 -11.50
N ALA A 128 -4.35 -10.64 -10.18
CA ALA A 128 -5.35 -11.10 -9.23
C ALA A 128 -6.12 -9.91 -8.66
N VAL A 129 -7.42 -10.04 -8.53
CA VAL A 129 -8.30 -9.02 -7.97
C VAL A 129 -9.18 -9.65 -6.90
N GLY A 130 -8.98 -9.24 -5.65
CA GLY A 130 -9.85 -9.65 -4.56
C GLY A 130 -11.26 -9.07 -4.72
N LEU A 131 -12.27 -9.90 -4.64
CA LEU A 131 -13.66 -9.47 -4.76
C LEU A 131 -14.29 -9.35 -3.36
N PHE A 132 -14.08 -8.19 -2.75
CA PHE A 132 -14.43 -7.92 -1.34
C PHE A 132 -15.92 -8.04 -1.01
N GLY A 133 -16.77 -8.08 -2.00
CA GLY A 133 -18.22 -8.31 -1.83
C GLY A 133 -18.62 -9.80 -1.84
N THR A 134 -17.67 -10.70 -2.14
CA THR A 134 -17.89 -12.14 -2.29
C THR A 134 -16.68 -12.93 -1.78
N ASP A 135 -16.76 -14.25 -1.83
CA ASP A 135 -15.65 -15.16 -1.52
C ASP A 135 -14.70 -15.39 -2.71
N LEU A 136 -14.88 -14.64 -3.78
CA LEU A 136 -14.17 -14.89 -5.03
C LEU A 136 -12.90 -14.06 -5.15
N VAL A 137 -11.92 -14.61 -5.86
CA VAL A 137 -10.83 -13.87 -6.49
C VAL A 137 -10.94 -14.00 -8.00
N ALA A 138 -10.84 -12.87 -8.71
CA ALA A 138 -10.72 -12.88 -10.15
C ALA A 138 -9.24 -12.98 -10.53
N VAL A 139 -8.89 -13.88 -11.43
CA VAL A 139 -7.57 -13.94 -12.04
C VAL A 139 -7.72 -13.59 -13.52
N VAL A 140 -6.95 -12.59 -13.96
CA VAL A 140 -6.95 -12.10 -15.35
C VAL A 140 -5.66 -12.56 -16.03
N ASP A 141 -5.77 -13.12 -17.22
CA ASP A 141 -4.64 -13.30 -18.14
C ASP A 141 -4.37 -11.96 -18.84
N THR A 142 -3.13 -11.47 -18.74
CA THR A 142 -2.75 -10.17 -19.32
C THR A 142 -2.30 -10.26 -20.77
N HIS A 143 -2.21 -11.45 -21.33
CA HIS A 143 -1.85 -11.65 -22.74
C HIS A 143 -3.02 -11.28 -23.65
N ASP A 144 -4.19 -11.74 -23.32
CA ASP A 144 -5.41 -11.53 -24.10
C ASP A 144 -6.46 -10.67 -23.36
N ASP A 145 -6.15 -10.21 -22.16
CA ASP A 145 -7.03 -9.37 -21.32
C ASP A 145 -8.36 -10.04 -20.99
N THR A 146 -8.33 -11.32 -20.64
CA THR A 146 -9.53 -12.08 -20.29
C THR A 146 -9.51 -12.56 -18.84
N VAL A 147 -10.68 -12.79 -18.27
CA VAL A 147 -10.78 -13.45 -16.96
C VAL A 147 -10.47 -14.93 -17.13
N LEU A 148 -9.33 -15.35 -16.60
CA LEU A 148 -8.91 -16.76 -16.59
C LEU A 148 -9.83 -17.59 -15.70
N GLY A 149 -10.23 -17.04 -14.54
CA GLY A 149 -11.15 -17.68 -13.63
C GLY A 149 -11.64 -16.76 -12.53
N LEU A 150 -12.80 -17.15 -11.97
CA LEU A 150 -13.34 -16.64 -10.72
C LEU A 150 -13.27 -17.77 -9.70
N TRP A 151 -12.24 -17.73 -8.85
CA TRP A 151 -11.95 -18.83 -7.94
C TRP A 151 -12.62 -18.59 -6.60
N ASP A 152 -13.41 -19.56 -6.16
CA ASP A 152 -14.06 -19.51 -4.85
C ASP A 152 -13.07 -19.86 -3.75
N SER A 153 -12.78 -18.88 -2.92
CA SER A 153 -11.88 -19.07 -1.79
C SER A 153 -12.52 -19.88 -0.65
N ASN A 154 -13.84 -19.96 -0.58
CA ASN A 154 -14.52 -20.66 0.51
C ASN A 154 -15.89 -21.26 0.09
N PRO A 155 -15.89 -22.38 -0.66
CA PRO A 155 -17.11 -23.00 -1.17
C PRO A 155 -18.07 -23.51 -0.08
N LEU A 156 -17.62 -23.52 1.20
CA LEU A 156 -18.42 -24.00 2.31
C LEU A 156 -19.18 -22.90 3.07
N THR A 157 -18.79 -21.64 2.88
CA THR A 157 -19.45 -20.49 3.53
C THR A 157 -19.58 -19.34 2.55
N SER A 158 -20.76 -18.78 2.40
CA SER A 158 -21.01 -17.63 1.51
C SER A 158 -20.68 -16.27 2.14
N ASN A 159 -19.80 -16.21 3.14
CA ASN A 159 -19.52 -15.02 3.92
C ASN A 159 -18.06 -14.55 3.84
N GLY A 160 -17.25 -15.05 2.90
CA GLY A 160 -15.90 -14.59 2.70
C GLY A 160 -15.84 -13.17 2.17
N ARG A 161 -14.74 -12.55 2.40
CA ARG A 161 -14.34 -11.28 1.80
C ARG A 161 -12.88 -11.44 1.40
N VAL A 162 -12.62 -11.81 0.17
CA VAL A 162 -11.25 -11.82 -0.32
C VAL A 162 -10.79 -10.39 -0.43
N HIS A 163 -9.96 -9.97 0.52
CA HIS A 163 -9.44 -8.61 0.57
C HIS A 163 -8.27 -8.47 -0.42
N ALA A 164 -7.27 -9.31 -0.31
CA ALA A 164 -6.08 -9.25 -1.15
C ALA A 164 -5.69 -10.63 -1.68
N GLY A 165 -5.08 -10.65 -2.86
CA GLY A 165 -4.45 -11.83 -3.44
C GLY A 165 -3.06 -11.49 -3.95
N VAL A 166 -2.02 -12.16 -3.44
CA VAL A 166 -0.61 -11.93 -3.80
C VAL A 166 0.00 -13.19 -4.38
N PHE A 167 0.63 -13.06 -5.55
CA PHE A 167 1.32 -14.18 -6.19
C PHE A 167 2.66 -14.50 -5.52
N SER A 168 3.03 -15.79 -5.50
CA SER A 168 4.42 -16.19 -5.36
C SER A 168 5.26 -15.59 -6.49
N LYS A 169 6.57 -15.47 -6.29
CA LYS A 169 7.47 -14.86 -7.29
C LYS A 169 7.48 -15.60 -8.63
N ASP A 170 7.32 -16.91 -8.61
CA ASP A 170 7.23 -17.74 -9.82
C ASP A 170 5.85 -17.71 -10.48
N GLY A 171 4.84 -17.11 -9.82
CA GLY A 171 3.47 -17.00 -10.30
C GLY A 171 2.68 -18.32 -10.28
N ASN A 172 3.16 -19.35 -9.59
CA ASN A 172 2.51 -20.66 -9.54
C ASN A 172 1.56 -20.82 -8.36
N THR A 173 1.67 -19.94 -7.39
CA THR A 173 0.80 -19.92 -6.20
C THR A 173 0.20 -18.53 -6.03
N LEU A 174 -1.07 -18.48 -5.69
CA LEU A 174 -1.77 -17.27 -5.25
C LEU A 174 -2.17 -17.44 -3.79
N TYR A 175 -1.72 -16.51 -2.95
CA TYR A 175 -2.07 -16.44 -1.54
C TYR A 175 -3.14 -15.40 -1.33
N LEU A 176 -4.22 -15.76 -0.65
CA LEU A 176 -5.37 -14.89 -0.40
C LEU A 176 -5.51 -14.60 1.08
N ALA A 177 -5.79 -13.33 1.40
CA ALA A 177 -6.27 -12.93 2.72
C ALA A 177 -7.79 -12.79 2.68
N SER A 178 -8.49 -13.59 3.47
CA SER A 178 -9.94 -13.54 3.60
C SER A 178 -10.34 -12.99 4.98
N ASP A 179 -10.85 -11.75 4.99
CA ASP A 179 -11.20 -11.02 6.20
C ASP A 179 -12.30 -11.72 7.01
N ALA A 180 -13.35 -12.19 6.33
CA ALA A 180 -14.52 -12.71 7.03
C ALA A 180 -14.32 -14.14 7.51
N SER A 181 -13.59 -14.99 6.77
CA SER A 181 -13.24 -16.33 7.21
C SER A 181 -12.07 -16.35 8.18
N ASN A 182 -11.32 -15.24 8.31
CA ASN A 182 -10.08 -15.19 9.10
C ASN A 182 -9.05 -16.22 8.63
N GLU A 183 -8.90 -16.39 7.33
CA GLU A 183 -8.02 -17.39 6.74
C GLU A 183 -7.00 -16.79 5.79
N LEU A 184 -5.80 -17.34 5.81
CA LEU A 184 -4.84 -17.29 4.74
C LEU A 184 -5.02 -18.55 3.88
N ILE A 185 -5.16 -18.38 2.57
CA ILE A 185 -5.50 -19.46 1.64
C ILE A 185 -4.45 -19.47 0.53
N SER A 186 -3.98 -20.65 0.17
CA SER A 186 -3.06 -20.88 -0.94
C SER A 186 -3.73 -21.69 -2.03
N LEU A 187 -3.66 -21.22 -3.28
CA LEU A 187 -4.25 -21.90 -4.42
C LEU A 187 -3.42 -21.76 -5.71
N ASP A 188 -3.70 -22.62 -6.67
CA ASP A 188 -3.22 -22.51 -8.04
C ASP A 188 -4.00 -21.41 -8.77
N PRO A 189 -3.36 -20.31 -9.21
CA PRO A 189 -4.06 -19.21 -9.88
C PRO A 189 -4.67 -19.58 -11.24
N ARG A 190 -4.26 -20.67 -11.86
CA ARG A 190 -4.76 -21.09 -13.18
C ARG A 190 -5.97 -22.00 -13.09
N THR A 191 -6.08 -22.78 -12.02
CA THR A 191 -7.12 -23.79 -11.87
C THR A 191 -8.07 -23.53 -10.72
N GLY A 192 -7.69 -22.67 -9.77
CA GLY A 192 -8.43 -22.41 -8.52
C GLY A 192 -8.29 -23.53 -7.49
N ASN A 193 -7.49 -24.57 -7.75
CA ASN A 193 -7.30 -25.66 -6.80
C ASN A 193 -6.60 -25.14 -5.53
N VAL A 194 -7.27 -25.31 -4.40
CA VAL A 194 -6.73 -24.91 -3.11
C VAL A 194 -5.68 -25.92 -2.66
N PHE A 195 -4.47 -25.43 -2.37
CA PHE A 195 -3.40 -26.26 -1.84
C PHE A 195 -3.55 -26.44 -0.33
N TRP A 196 -3.83 -25.35 0.40
CA TRP A 196 -4.05 -25.37 1.84
C TRP A 196 -4.79 -24.10 2.33
N ARG A 197 -5.26 -24.18 3.56
CA ARG A 197 -5.87 -23.09 4.32
C ARG A 197 -5.34 -23.09 5.73
N MET A 198 -5.13 -21.92 6.33
CA MET A 198 -4.79 -21.78 7.73
C MET A 198 -5.58 -20.64 8.37
N SER A 199 -5.96 -20.83 9.62
CA SER A 199 -6.64 -19.78 10.39
C SER A 199 -5.64 -18.73 10.85
N VAL A 200 -5.91 -17.47 10.50
CA VAL A 200 -5.15 -16.27 10.92
C VAL A 200 -6.15 -15.21 11.37
N PRO A 201 -6.64 -15.25 12.61
CA PRO A 201 -7.67 -14.33 13.09
C PRO A 201 -7.25 -12.88 12.93
N GLY A 202 -8.10 -12.07 12.25
CA GLY A 202 -7.86 -10.68 11.97
C GLY A 202 -7.00 -10.40 10.73
N VAL A 203 -6.69 -11.44 9.94
CA VAL A 203 -5.97 -11.27 8.66
C VAL A 203 -6.67 -10.23 7.77
N HIS A 204 -5.88 -9.38 7.11
CA HIS A 204 -6.39 -8.36 6.22
C HIS A 204 -5.62 -8.28 4.92
N GLU A 205 -4.30 -8.11 4.98
CA GLU A 205 -3.42 -8.07 3.82
C GLU A 205 -2.13 -8.84 4.09
N LEU A 206 -1.40 -9.16 3.02
CA LEU A 206 -0.15 -9.92 3.09
C LEU A 206 0.89 -9.41 2.09
N ALA A 207 2.16 -9.67 2.40
CA ALA A 207 3.28 -9.52 1.49
C ALA A 207 4.16 -10.77 1.58
N VAL A 208 4.41 -11.44 0.44
CA VAL A 208 5.14 -12.70 0.37
C VAL A 208 6.60 -12.44 0.03
N THR A 209 7.52 -13.14 0.72
CA THR A 209 8.96 -13.09 0.42
C THR A 209 9.28 -13.74 -0.93
N HIS A 210 10.37 -13.29 -1.57
CA HIS A 210 10.76 -13.77 -2.90
C HIS A 210 11.11 -15.26 -2.93
N ASP A 211 11.57 -15.81 -1.81
CA ASP A 211 11.84 -17.24 -1.67
C ASP A 211 10.59 -18.09 -1.47
N GLY A 212 9.43 -17.43 -1.30
CA GLY A 212 8.14 -18.09 -1.09
C GLY A 212 7.99 -18.80 0.25
N LYS A 213 8.91 -18.56 1.22
CA LYS A 213 8.91 -19.27 2.51
C LYS A 213 8.12 -18.55 3.59
N ARG A 214 8.03 -17.21 3.48
CA ARG A 214 7.37 -16.39 4.50
C ARG A 214 6.39 -15.41 3.89
N ALA A 215 5.39 -15.04 4.67
CA ALA A 215 4.54 -13.88 4.41
C ALA A 215 4.47 -12.99 5.65
N TYR A 216 4.52 -11.70 5.45
CA TYR A 216 4.12 -10.70 6.44
C TYR A 216 2.63 -10.50 6.30
N VAL A 217 1.90 -10.46 7.42
CA VAL A 217 0.44 -10.39 7.42
C VAL A 217 -0.01 -9.31 8.39
N SER A 218 -0.81 -8.37 7.89
CA SER A 218 -1.53 -7.46 8.77
C SER A 218 -2.73 -8.18 9.38
N ARG A 219 -2.76 -8.24 10.71
CA ARG A 219 -3.89 -8.71 11.49
C ARG A 219 -4.62 -7.51 12.07
N ARG A 220 -5.38 -6.84 11.19
CA ARG A 220 -5.90 -5.49 11.44
C ARG A 220 -6.75 -5.40 12.70
N THR A 221 -7.72 -6.28 12.89
CA THR A 221 -8.60 -6.27 14.06
C THR A 221 -7.90 -6.74 15.34
N ALA A 222 -6.78 -7.43 15.22
CA ALA A 222 -5.94 -7.84 16.34
C ALA A 222 -4.89 -6.79 16.73
N ASN A 223 -4.69 -5.74 15.91
CA ASN A 223 -3.61 -4.75 16.07
C ASN A 223 -2.22 -5.40 16.07
N ARG A 224 -1.98 -6.34 15.16
CA ARG A 224 -0.71 -7.08 15.06
C ARG A 224 -0.19 -7.13 13.63
N LEU A 225 1.12 -7.10 13.51
CA LEU A 225 1.84 -7.61 12.35
C LEU A 225 2.34 -9.01 12.71
N ALA A 226 2.08 -9.98 11.84
CA ALA A 226 2.54 -11.34 12.00
C ALA A 226 3.48 -11.75 10.86
N VAL A 227 4.36 -12.70 11.15
CA VAL A 227 5.13 -13.46 10.16
C VAL A 227 4.54 -14.86 10.08
N VAL A 228 4.19 -15.28 8.88
CA VAL A 228 3.69 -16.62 8.58
C VAL A 228 4.83 -17.42 7.93
N ASP A 229 5.10 -18.60 8.42
CA ASP A 229 5.87 -19.61 7.73
C ASP A 229 4.93 -20.38 6.81
N LEU A 230 5.15 -20.25 5.49
CA LEU A 230 4.25 -20.79 4.47
C LEU A 230 4.41 -22.29 4.25
N GLU A 231 5.54 -22.87 4.69
CA GLU A 231 5.79 -24.31 4.60
C GLU A 231 5.14 -25.05 5.77
N SER A 232 5.41 -24.61 6.98
CA SER A 232 4.83 -25.22 8.19
C SER A 232 3.40 -24.79 8.48
N GLN A 233 2.90 -23.74 7.79
CA GLN A 233 1.57 -23.15 7.98
C GLN A 233 1.34 -22.70 9.44
N THR A 234 2.35 -22.04 10.01
CA THR A 234 2.31 -21.46 11.35
C THR A 234 2.58 -19.97 11.28
N TYR A 235 2.18 -19.20 12.28
CA TYR A 235 2.50 -17.80 12.36
C TYR A 235 2.89 -17.34 13.76
N GLU A 236 3.61 -16.23 13.82
CA GLU A 236 3.99 -15.54 15.04
C GLU A 236 3.69 -14.04 14.92
N ASP A 237 3.10 -13.45 15.95
CA ASP A 237 2.94 -12.01 16.06
C ASP A 237 4.27 -11.36 16.43
N VAL A 238 4.80 -10.51 15.55
CA VAL A 238 6.12 -9.89 15.73
C VAL A 238 6.05 -8.44 16.21
N LEU A 239 4.96 -7.72 15.91
CA LEU A 239 4.76 -6.33 16.32
C LEU A 239 3.32 -6.04 16.71
N THR A 240 3.17 -5.09 17.65
CA THR A 240 1.90 -4.40 17.91
C THR A 240 1.86 -3.13 17.09
N LEU A 241 0.95 -3.03 16.13
CA LEU A 241 0.67 -1.86 15.30
C LEU A 241 -0.82 -1.57 15.33
N VAL A 242 -1.19 -0.30 15.49
CA VAL A 242 -2.61 0.08 15.56
C VAL A 242 -3.22 0.04 14.16
N LEU A 243 -4.25 -0.80 14.00
CA LEU A 243 -5.00 -0.97 12.74
C LEU A 243 -4.08 -1.12 11.51
N PRO A 244 -3.10 -2.07 11.51
CA PRO A 244 -2.28 -2.31 10.34
C PRO A 244 -3.16 -2.77 9.19
N ASP A 245 -2.99 -2.15 8.03
CA ASP A 245 -3.88 -2.31 6.88
C ASP A 245 -3.08 -2.88 5.70
N THR A 246 -2.53 -2.02 4.89
CA THR A 246 -1.81 -2.38 3.65
C THR A 246 -0.34 -2.68 3.91
N LEU A 247 0.21 -3.63 3.16
CA LEU A 247 1.60 -4.08 3.28
C LEU A 247 2.35 -3.94 1.95
N ARG A 248 3.61 -3.50 2.02
CA ARG A 248 4.50 -3.54 0.86
C ARG A 248 5.93 -3.85 1.29
N LEU A 249 6.45 -4.94 0.78
CA LEU A 249 7.85 -5.35 0.98
C LEU A 249 8.75 -4.65 -0.05
N SER A 250 9.91 -4.14 0.38
CA SER A 250 10.92 -3.60 -0.56
C SER A 250 11.53 -4.72 -1.42
N ALA A 251 12.10 -4.35 -2.57
CA ALA A 251 12.65 -5.34 -3.49
C ALA A 251 13.86 -6.12 -2.94
N ASP A 252 14.57 -5.55 -1.97
CA ASP A 252 15.66 -6.22 -1.24
C ASP A 252 15.17 -6.91 0.05
N GLU A 253 13.86 -6.86 0.31
CA GLU A 253 13.16 -7.44 1.45
C GLU A 253 13.61 -6.96 2.83
N LYS A 254 14.38 -5.88 2.91
CA LYS A 254 14.88 -5.33 4.18
C LYS A 254 13.89 -4.40 4.86
N LEU A 255 12.99 -3.79 4.09
CA LEU A 255 11.97 -2.89 4.61
C LEU A 255 10.58 -3.43 4.28
N LEU A 256 9.71 -3.39 5.28
CA LEU A 256 8.27 -3.58 5.12
C LEU A 256 7.58 -2.27 5.48
N THR A 257 6.82 -1.71 4.56
CA THR A 257 5.97 -0.57 4.85
C THR A 257 4.55 -1.03 5.13
N VAL A 258 3.96 -0.50 6.20
CA VAL A 258 2.62 -0.87 6.67
C VAL A 258 1.78 0.39 6.79
N GLY A 259 0.76 0.51 5.94
CA GLY A 259 -0.25 1.56 6.07
C GLY A 259 -1.09 1.33 7.33
N LEU A 260 -1.27 2.35 8.15
CA LEU A 260 -2.09 2.27 9.35
C LEU A 260 -3.42 3.01 9.12
N ARG A 261 -4.55 2.34 9.36
CA ARG A 261 -5.90 2.97 9.25
C ARG A 261 -6.21 3.87 10.43
N THR A 262 -5.20 4.52 10.98
CA THR A 262 -5.32 5.55 12.02
C THR A 262 -5.63 6.90 11.40
N ALA A 263 -6.15 7.82 12.21
CA ALA A 263 -6.28 9.23 11.87
C ALA A 263 -5.46 10.06 12.88
N PRO A 264 -4.51 10.91 12.43
CA PRO A 264 -4.11 11.16 11.05
C PRO A 264 -3.44 9.94 10.36
N ALA A 265 -3.37 9.97 9.03
CA ALA A 265 -2.78 8.91 8.23
C ALA A 265 -1.31 8.66 8.58
N GLN A 266 -0.95 7.41 8.84
CA GLN A 266 0.38 7.00 9.24
C GLN A 266 0.89 5.80 8.44
N LEU A 267 2.20 5.73 8.30
CA LEU A 267 2.93 4.62 7.72
C LEU A 267 3.93 4.10 8.75
N ALA A 268 3.86 2.82 9.09
CA ALA A 268 4.97 2.17 9.82
C ALA A 268 6.01 1.69 8.80
N VAL A 269 7.27 1.99 9.06
CA VAL A 269 8.43 1.53 8.29
C VAL A 269 9.19 0.57 9.16
N VAL A 270 9.18 -0.70 8.81
CA VAL A 270 9.66 -1.81 9.63
C VAL A 270 10.91 -2.42 9.01
N ASP A 271 11.99 -2.55 9.77
CA ASP A 271 13.13 -3.39 9.43
C ASP A 271 12.76 -4.87 9.58
N THR A 272 12.86 -5.64 8.51
CA THR A 272 12.38 -7.03 8.47
C THR A 272 13.25 -8.02 9.24
N GLN A 273 14.48 -7.63 9.61
CA GLN A 273 15.41 -8.49 10.33
C GLN A 273 15.31 -8.31 11.85
N THR A 274 15.13 -7.05 12.28
CA THR A 274 15.11 -6.70 13.70
C THR A 274 13.72 -6.41 14.25
N PHE A 275 12.75 -6.16 13.37
CA PHE A 275 11.42 -5.63 13.66
C PHE A 275 11.42 -4.27 14.37
N ALA A 276 12.56 -3.55 14.34
CA ALA A 276 12.57 -2.14 14.70
C ALA A 276 11.72 -1.35 13.68
N PHE A 277 10.97 -0.35 14.14
CA PHE A 277 10.11 0.42 13.25
C PHE A 277 10.01 1.89 13.65
N ASP A 278 9.74 2.71 12.64
CA ASP A 278 9.39 4.12 12.78
C ASP A 278 7.95 4.36 12.31
N ILE A 279 7.30 5.38 12.89
CA ILE A 279 5.99 5.85 12.45
C ILE A 279 6.14 7.19 11.74
N VAL A 280 5.71 7.24 10.48
CA VAL A 280 5.75 8.44 9.64
C VAL A 280 4.33 8.98 9.45
N ASN A 281 4.12 10.27 9.78
CA ASN A 281 2.88 10.96 9.46
C ASN A 281 2.87 11.32 7.97
N LEU A 282 1.89 10.80 7.23
CA LEU A 282 1.74 11.06 5.79
C LEU A 282 1.07 12.41 5.51
N SER A 283 0.15 12.82 6.37
CA SER A 283 -0.67 14.02 6.22
C SER A 283 0.12 15.31 6.46
N GLU A 284 -0.41 16.42 5.96
CA GLU A 284 0.07 17.74 6.34
C GLU A 284 -0.24 18.05 7.80
N ALA A 285 0.52 18.99 8.37
CA ALA A 285 0.27 19.44 9.73
C ALA A 285 -1.15 20.03 9.89
N GLY A 286 -1.84 19.61 10.95
CA GLY A 286 -3.21 20.03 11.22
C GLY A 286 -4.32 19.14 10.61
N GLU A 287 -3.99 18.23 9.69
CA GLU A 287 -4.93 17.23 9.20
C GLU A 287 -5.10 16.11 10.23
N THR A 288 -6.33 15.91 10.70
CA THR A 288 -6.63 14.93 11.76
C THR A 288 -7.58 13.82 11.35
N THR A 289 -8.15 13.90 10.14
CA THR A 289 -9.19 12.98 9.66
C THR A 289 -8.76 12.16 8.45
N THR A 290 -7.49 12.29 8.03
CA THR A 290 -6.92 11.48 6.95
C THR A 290 -6.62 10.07 7.42
N VAL A 291 -6.69 9.10 6.51
CA VAL A 291 -6.29 7.71 6.74
C VAL A 291 -5.37 7.22 5.62
N ALA A 292 -4.46 6.29 5.93
CA ALA A 292 -3.58 5.72 4.92
C ALA A 292 -4.38 4.87 3.91
N GLY A 293 -4.01 4.97 2.64
CA GLY A 293 -4.37 4.06 1.56
C GLY A 293 -3.23 3.10 1.27
N HIS A 294 -3.11 2.70 -0.02
CA HIS A 294 -2.04 1.82 -0.45
C HIS A 294 -0.73 2.57 -0.68
N GLN A 295 0.34 1.81 -0.75
CA GLN A 295 1.68 2.32 -1.03
C GLN A 295 2.40 1.48 -2.07
N TRP A 296 3.33 2.13 -2.75
CA TRP A 296 4.31 1.50 -3.62
C TRP A 296 5.72 1.91 -3.20
N THR A 297 6.64 0.95 -3.10
CA THR A 297 8.04 1.20 -2.74
C THR A 297 8.92 1.08 -3.97
N SER A 298 9.84 2.03 -4.16
CA SER A 298 10.76 2.04 -5.29
C SER A 298 11.67 0.80 -5.28
N PRO A 299 12.14 0.33 -6.46
CA PRO A 299 13.03 -0.85 -6.54
C PRO A 299 14.31 -0.72 -5.73
N SER A 300 14.78 0.51 -5.49
CA SER A 300 15.94 0.78 -4.62
C SER A 300 15.63 0.63 -3.13
N GLY A 301 14.39 0.43 -2.75
CA GLY A 301 13.92 0.46 -1.35
C GLY A 301 13.95 1.85 -0.72
N ARG A 302 14.42 2.89 -1.46
CA ARG A 302 14.66 4.21 -0.88
C ARG A 302 13.43 5.06 -0.71
N TYR A 303 12.48 4.99 -1.64
CA TYR A 303 11.28 5.84 -1.62
C TYR A 303 10.01 5.01 -1.55
N THR A 304 9.10 5.42 -0.70
CA THR A 304 7.73 4.91 -0.70
C THR A 304 6.76 6.04 -1.07
N PHE A 305 5.91 5.77 -2.03
CA PHE A 305 4.77 6.61 -2.42
C PHE A 305 3.53 6.04 -1.73
N ALA A 306 3.01 6.74 -0.76
CA ALA A 306 1.89 6.28 0.06
C ALA A 306 0.68 7.20 -0.10
N ALA A 307 -0.44 6.66 -0.58
CA ALA A 307 -1.69 7.40 -0.65
C ALA A 307 -2.24 7.67 0.75
N TYR A 308 -2.90 8.81 0.92
CA TYR A 308 -3.71 9.12 2.09
C TYR A 308 -4.99 9.85 1.67
N GLU A 309 -6.10 9.37 2.18
CA GLU A 309 -7.43 9.84 1.81
C GLU A 309 -8.15 10.54 2.97
N GLY A 310 -9.18 11.31 2.67
CA GLY A 310 -9.92 12.10 3.66
C GLY A 310 -9.24 13.42 4.02
N GLY A 311 -9.78 14.12 5.01
CA GLY A 311 -9.30 15.46 5.37
C GLY A 311 -9.57 16.51 4.29
N THR A 312 -8.86 17.63 4.37
CA THR A 312 -9.00 18.74 3.42
C THR A 312 -7.94 18.72 2.32
N LYS A 313 -6.83 18.01 2.53
CA LYS A 313 -5.68 17.93 1.63
C LYS A 313 -5.21 16.48 1.39
N PRO A 314 -6.05 15.63 0.79
CA PRO A 314 -5.66 14.27 0.46
C PRO A 314 -4.62 14.24 -0.68
N GLY A 315 -3.83 13.16 -0.72
CA GLY A 315 -2.79 13.05 -1.73
C GLY A 315 -1.94 11.80 -1.63
N VAL A 316 -0.71 11.91 -2.11
CA VAL A 316 0.33 10.89 -1.99
C VAL A 316 1.55 11.51 -1.32
N ALA A 317 1.99 10.93 -0.21
CA ALA A 317 3.23 11.31 0.45
C ALA A 317 4.38 10.48 -0.12
N VAL A 318 5.52 11.13 -0.37
CA VAL A 318 6.75 10.47 -0.76
C VAL A 318 7.67 10.44 0.46
N VAL A 319 7.97 9.23 0.95
CA VAL A 319 8.81 9.00 2.12
C VAL A 319 10.20 8.57 1.65
N ASP A 320 11.26 9.27 2.07
CA ASP A 320 12.67 8.89 1.85
C ASP A 320 13.18 8.11 3.07
N HIS A 321 13.68 6.89 2.85
CA HIS A 321 14.12 5.96 3.89
C HIS A 321 15.63 6.05 4.22
N ARG A 322 16.38 6.99 3.59
CA ARG A 322 17.86 7.01 3.72
C ARG A 322 18.40 7.30 5.12
N ALA A 323 17.72 8.15 5.87
CA ALA A 323 18.26 8.60 7.16
C ALA A 323 17.23 8.47 8.30
N VAL A 324 16.06 9.07 8.16
CA VAL A 324 15.10 9.22 9.26
C VAL A 324 13.64 8.99 8.82
N ASN A 325 13.39 8.28 7.74
CA ASN A 325 12.03 8.01 7.24
C ASN A 325 11.16 9.27 7.20
N GLU A 326 11.53 10.25 6.39
CA GLU A 326 10.83 11.54 6.32
C GLU A 326 10.00 11.72 5.06
N VAL A 327 8.90 12.47 5.15
CA VAL A 327 8.12 12.89 3.98
C VAL A 327 8.86 14.02 3.27
N VAL A 328 9.38 13.74 2.07
CA VAL A 328 10.15 14.70 1.26
C VAL A 328 9.28 15.42 0.23
N GLN A 329 8.12 14.89 -0.13
CA GLN A 329 7.20 15.50 -1.09
C GLN A 329 5.76 15.05 -0.81
N ARG A 330 4.79 15.88 -1.20
CA ARG A 330 3.36 15.52 -1.23
C ARG A 330 2.76 15.88 -2.58
N LEU A 331 2.13 14.91 -3.20
CA LEU A 331 1.44 15.05 -4.48
C LEU A 331 -0.04 15.27 -4.19
N ALA A 332 -0.55 16.47 -4.44
CA ALA A 332 -1.95 16.79 -4.18
C ALA A 332 -2.87 16.04 -5.16
N TYR A 333 -3.83 15.30 -4.63
CA TYR A 333 -4.87 14.65 -5.41
C TYR A 333 -6.22 14.76 -4.70
N PRO A 334 -6.98 15.85 -4.94
CA PRO A 334 -8.29 16.06 -4.31
C PRO A 334 -9.23 14.88 -4.53
N GLY A 335 -9.97 14.52 -3.49
CA GLY A 335 -10.88 13.38 -3.48
C GLY A 335 -10.44 12.31 -2.48
N ARG A 336 -10.39 11.05 -2.91
CA ARG A 336 -10.01 9.92 -2.08
C ARG A 336 -8.97 9.03 -2.80
N PRO A 337 -7.71 9.50 -2.95
CA PRO A 337 -6.64 8.68 -3.51
C PRO A 337 -6.41 7.45 -2.62
N HIS A 338 -6.31 6.27 -3.22
CA HIS A 338 -6.25 5.03 -2.45
C HIS A 338 -5.20 4.06 -2.97
N GLY A 339 -5.37 3.51 -4.19
CA GLY A 339 -4.42 2.60 -4.80
C GLY A 339 -3.23 3.32 -5.43
N VAL A 340 -2.03 2.76 -5.29
CA VAL A 340 -0.78 3.31 -5.86
C VAL A 340 0.05 2.19 -6.48
N ASP A 341 0.42 2.34 -7.74
CA ASP A 341 1.42 1.49 -8.40
C ASP A 341 2.25 2.28 -9.41
N ARG A 342 3.29 1.67 -9.97
CA ARG A 342 4.22 2.31 -10.89
C ARG A 342 4.26 1.60 -12.23
N ALA A 343 4.09 2.36 -13.32
CA ALA A 343 4.50 1.94 -14.64
C ALA A 343 6.04 1.98 -14.76
N ARG A 344 6.63 0.87 -15.19
CA ARG A 344 8.04 0.87 -15.62
C ARG A 344 8.12 1.55 -16.98
N PRO A 345 9.19 2.33 -17.26
CA PRO A 345 9.42 2.89 -18.58
C PRO A 345 9.61 1.82 -19.63
#